data_33ec374bfb3e7403bd10780c61fc7ce7
#
_entry.id   33ec374bfb3e7403bd10780c61fc7ce7
#
_cell.length_a   1.000
_cell.length_b   1.000
_cell.length_c   1.000
_cell.angle_alpha   90.00
_cell.angle_beta   90.00
_cell.angle_gamma   90.00
#
_symmetry.space_group_name_H-M   'P 1'
#
loop_
_entity.id
_entity.type
_entity.pdbx_description
1 polymer ?
#
loop_
_entity_poly.entity_id
_entity_poly.type
_entity_poly.pdbx_seq_one_letter_code
_entity_poly.pdbx_strand_id
1 'polypeptide(L)'
;MKKKTKVKIINWHYFWNETIDMKPIVFLTGVNASGKSTFIDALLVILLGDTSGRFFNKAAMDKSNRTLKGYLRGEIGDNEDGGFRYLRDGRFTSYIVLEFYDDLNAEYFSLGCVFDSFEDGHEEHRFFELDAKIPENEFILNNVPMSYKTLSDFLIENYKSQYKFMDSNKQFQDNFKKKCGNLKDKYFSLLKKATS
;
A
#
# COMPACT_ATOMS: atom_id res chain seq x y z
N MET A 1 -6.16 -22.06 -4.70
CA MET A 1 -5.15 -21.06 -5.18
C MET A 1 -5.57 -19.69 -4.67
N LYS A 2 -4.61 -18.86 -4.23
CA LYS A 2 -4.92 -17.50 -3.75
C LYS A 2 -4.82 -16.52 -4.91
N LYS A 3 -5.88 -15.73 -5.13
CA LYS A 3 -6.00 -14.76 -6.23
C LYS A 3 -6.17 -13.37 -5.67
N LYS A 4 -5.46 -12.39 -6.21
CA LYS A 4 -5.72 -10.97 -5.93
C LYS A 4 -7.05 -10.60 -6.57
N THR A 5 -7.94 -9.97 -5.82
CA THR A 5 -9.28 -9.58 -6.29
C THR A 5 -9.44 -8.07 -6.39
N LYS A 6 -8.84 -7.32 -5.46
CA LYS A 6 -8.90 -5.86 -5.44
C LYS A 6 -7.62 -5.22 -4.92
N VAL A 7 -7.40 -3.99 -5.33
CA VAL A 7 -6.43 -3.07 -4.76
C VAL A 7 -7.16 -1.82 -4.32
N LYS A 8 -6.95 -1.39 -3.07
CA LYS A 8 -7.39 -0.10 -2.55
C LYS A 8 -6.18 0.78 -2.32
N ILE A 9 -6.23 2.00 -2.84
CA ILE A 9 -5.18 3.01 -2.68
C ILE A 9 -5.84 4.32 -2.25
N ILE A 10 -5.34 4.92 -1.17
CA ILE A 10 -5.79 6.21 -0.67
C ILE A 10 -4.56 7.08 -0.44
N ASN A 11 -4.56 8.30 -0.97
CA ASN A 11 -3.51 9.31 -0.78
C ASN A 11 -2.09 8.81 -1.11
N TRP A 12 -1.93 8.20 -2.29
CA TRP A 12 -0.65 7.75 -2.82
C TRP A 12 -0.32 8.49 -4.11
N HIS A 13 0.57 9.46 -4.06
CA HIS A 13 0.86 10.39 -5.15
C HIS A 13 -0.44 11.00 -5.74
N TYR A 14 -0.74 10.78 -7.03
CA TYR A 14 -1.98 11.25 -7.67
C TYR A 14 -3.21 10.36 -7.39
N PHE A 15 -3.04 9.22 -6.76
CA PHE A 15 -4.17 8.38 -6.36
C PHE A 15 -4.78 8.92 -5.06
N TRP A 16 -5.98 9.46 -5.14
CA TRP A 16 -6.69 10.04 -3.98
C TRP A 16 -7.50 9.00 -3.23
N ASN A 17 -8.33 8.25 -3.97
CA ASN A 17 -9.22 7.24 -3.40
C ASN A 17 -9.65 6.27 -4.51
N GLU A 18 -8.81 5.28 -4.80
CA GLU A 18 -9.02 4.37 -5.91
C GLU A 18 -9.25 2.95 -5.43
N THR A 19 -10.26 2.30 -6.00
CA THR A 19 -10.51 0.86 -5.83
C THR A 19 -10.46 0.20 -7.19
N ILE A 20 -9.53 -0.73 -7.38
CA ILE A 20 -9.23 -1.34 -8.67
C ILE A 20 -9.48 -2.84 -8.56
N ASP A 21 -10.39 -3.36 -9.38
CA ASP A 21 -10.62 -4.80 -9.51
C ASP A 21 -9.42 -5.47 -10.22
N MET A 22 -8.92 -6.54 -9.62
CA MET A 22 -7.76 -7.26 -10.11
C MET A 22 -8.17 -8.60 -10.74
N LYS A 23 -7.73 -8.81 -11.97
CA LYS A 23 -7.82 -10.10 -12.66
C LYS A 23 -6.49 -10.87 -12.51
N PRO A 24 -6.44 -12.19 -12.83
CA PRO A 24 -5.19 -12.95 -12.80
C PRO A 24 -4.08 -12.32 -13.65
N ILE A 25 -4.45 -11.72 -14.77
CA ILE A 25 -3.55 -10.96 -15.66
C ILE A 25 -4.13 -9.55 -15.83
N VAL A 26 -3.32 -8.56 -15.54
CA VAL A 26 -3.67 -7.13 -15.68
C VAL A 26 -2.62 -6.46 -16.56
N PHE A 27 -3.08 -5.76 -17.57
CA PHE A 27 -2.23 -4.92 -18.42
C PHE A 27 -2.38 -3.46 -18.03
N LEU A 28 -1.26 -2.82 -17.68
CA LEU A 28 -1.21 -1.38 -17.43
C LEU A 28 -0.81 -0.66 -18.71
N THR A 29 -1.74 0.05 -19.30
CA THR A 29 -1.53 0.84 -20.51
C THR A 29 -1.75 2.32 -20.25
N GLY A 30 -1.11 3.16 -21.04
CA GLY A 30 -1.25 4.62 -20.92
C GLY A 30 0.02 5.34 -21.38
N VAL A 31 -0.10 6.64 -21.59
CA VAL A 31 1.02 7.53 -21.95
C VAL A 31 2.06 7.62 -20.84
N ASN A 32 3.21 8.20 -21.13
CA ASN A 32 4.22 8.48 -20.12
C ASN A 32 3.63 9.38 -19.02
N ALA A 33 4.09 9.19 -17.77
CA ALA A 33 3.58 9.88 -16.58
C ALA A 33 2.10 9.61 -16.21
N SER A 34 1.44 8.59 -16.79
CA SER A 34 0.04 8.24 -16.47
C SER A 34 -0.14 7.48 -15.13
N GLY A 35 0.88 7.38 -14.29
CA GLY A 35 0.80 6.73 -12.98
C GLY A 35 1.08 5.23 -12.97
N LYS A 36 1.45 4.59 -14.09
CA LYS A 36 1.72 3.14 -14.14
C LYS A 36 2.79 2.70 -13.13
N SER A 37 3.92 3.37 -13.11
CA SER A 37 5.01 3.08 -12.15
C SER A 37 4.59 3.38 -10.71
N THR A 38 3.84 4.45 -10.49
CA THR A 38 3.28 4.82 -9.18
C THR A 38 2.36 3.73 -8.63
N PHE A 39 1.54 3.14 -9.48
CA PHE A 39 0.69 2.01 -9.13
C PHE A 39 1.50 0.75 -8.81
N ILE A 40 2.50 0.42 -9.64
CA ILE A 40 3.39 -0.73 -9.40
C ILE A 40 4.13 -0.55 -8.07
N ASP A 41 4.65 0.63 -7.77
CA ASP A 41 5.37 0.92 -6.53
C ASP A 41 4.46 0.77 -5.30
N ALA A 42 3.18 1.17 -5.40
CA ALA A 42 2.19 0.89 -4.35
C ALA A 42 2.02 -0.62 -4.11
N LEU A 43 1.89 -1.42 -5.17
CA LEU A 43 1.79 -2.87 -5.04
C LEU A 43 3.03 -3.49 -4.38
N LEU A 44 4.23 -2.99 -4.72
CA LEU A 44 5.49 -3.49 -4.18
C LEU A 44 5.62 -3.26 -2.66
N VAL A 45 5.07 -2.17 -2.12
CA VAL A 45 5.03 -1.95 -0.66
C VAL A 45 4.40 -3.15 0.05
N ILE A 46 3.28 -3.65 -0.44
CA ILE A 46 2.59 -4.79 0.18
C ILE A 46 3.22 -6.12 -0.23
N LEU A 47 3.50 -6.33 -1.52
CA LEU A 47 4.03 -7.61 -2.00
C LEU A 47 5.42 -7.93 -1.44
N LEU A 48 6.24 -6.92 -1.16
CA LEU A 48 7.55 -7.06 -0.56
C LEU A 48 7.54 -6.83 0.96
N GLY A 49 6.47 -6.22 1.50
CA GLY A 49 6.42 -5.79 2.90
C GLY A 49 7.56 -4.83 3.25
N ASP A 50 7.82 -3.86 2.37
CA ASP A 50 8.96 -2.96 2.51
C ASP A 50 8.54 -1.52 2.24
N THR A 51 8.67 -0.69 3.27
CA THR A 51 8.34 0.73 3.23
C THR A 51 9.54 1.64 3.01
N SER A 52 10.75 1.09 2.84
CA SER A 52 12.00 1.88 2.72
C SER A 52 12.14 2.64 1.39
N GLY A 53 11.31 2.34 0.39
CA GLY A 53 11.40 2.93 -0.95
C GLY A 53 12.51 2.36 -1.84
N ARG A 54 13.39 1.51 -1.31
CA ARG A 54 14.55 0.96 -2.06
C ARG A 54 14.18 0.08 -3.25
N PHE A 55 12.96 -0.41 -3.32
CA PHE A 55 12.44 -1.25 -4.40
C PHE A 55 11.48 -0.51 -5.33
N PHE A 56 11.33 0.80 -5.17
CA PHE A 56 10.56 1.60 -6.10
C PHE A 56 11.23 1.59 -7.47
N ASN A 57 10.41 1.56 -8.51
CA ASN A 57 10.87 1.42 -9.89
C ASN A 57 11.83 2.55 -10.29
N LYS A 58 13.11 2.19 -10.48
CA LYS A 58 14.19 3.11 -10.88
C LYS A 58 14.24 3.35 -12.39
N ALA A 59 13.49 2.58 -13.20
CA ALA A 59 13.52 2.67 -14.65
C ALA A 59 12.93 3.98 -15.21
N ALA A 60 12.25 4.77 -14.40
CA ALA A 60 11.86 6.14 -14.74
C ALA A 60 12.95 7.11 -14.22
N MET A 61 14.17 6.93 -14.68
CA MET A 61 15.32 7.78 -14.32
C MET A 61 15.16 9.17 -14.92
N ASP A 62 14.55 10.05 -14.17
CA ASP A 62 14.94 11.45 -14.05
C ASP A 62 15.18 11.69 -12.56
N LYS A 63 16.33 12.22 -12.27
CA LYS A 63 17.03 12.70 -11.06
C LYS A 63 16.32 12.79 -9.67
N SER A 64 15.06 12.42 -9.51
CA SER A 64 14.36 12.40 -8.24
C SER A 64 14.42 11.00 -7.61
N ASN A 65 15.08 10.88 -6.47
CA ASN A 65 15.00 9.69 -5.63
C ASN A 65 13.56 9.53 -5.18
N ARG A 66 12.83 8.58 -5.78
CA ARG A 66 11.46 8.25 -5.34
C ARG A 66 11.53 7.75 -3.90
N THR A 67 10.93 8.51 -3.01
CA THR A 67 10.89 8.21 -1.58
C THR A 67 9.47 7.85 -1.15
N LEU A 68 9.34 7.13 -0.05
CA LEU A 68 8.04 6.90 0.57
C LEU A 68 7.33 8.24 0.85
N LYS A 69 8.04 9.19 1.43
CA LYS A 69 7.52 10.54 1.70
C LYS A 69 7.02 11.24 0.44
N GLY A 70 7.79 11.17 -0.67
CA GLY A 70 7.39 11.73 -1.95
C GLY A 70 6.10 11.12 -2.49
N TYR A 71 5.88 9.81 -2.30
CA TYR A 71 4.63 9.16 -2.67
C TYR A 71 3.47 9.52 -1.74
N LEU A 72 3.66 9.49 -0.43
CA LEU A 72 2.60 9.82 0.53
C LEU A 72 2.16 11.28 0.36
N ARG A 73 3.09 12.22 0.30
CA ARG A 73 2.80 13.65 0.14
C ARG A 73 2.49 14.06 -1.29
N GLY A 74 2.86 13.24 -2.28
CA GLY A 74 2.67 13.54 -3.69
C GLY A 74 3.61 14.64 -4.17
N GLU A 75 4.90 14.32 -4.28
CA GLU A 75 5.92 15.24 -4.79
C GLU A 75 5.68 15.58 -6.25
N ILE A 76 5.59 16.89 -6.58
CA ILE A 76 5.24 17.41 -7.91
C ILE A 76 6.30 18.31 -8.54
N GLY A 77 7.49 18.37 -7.96
CA GLY A 77 8.62 19.12 -8.48
C GLY A 77 9.33 19.96 -7.41
N ASP A 78 10.29 20.74 -7.85
CA ASP A 78 11.12 21.58 -6.99
C ASP A 78 10.46 22.96 -6.79
N ASN A 79 10.66 23.53 -5.60
CA ASN A 79 10.37 24.93 -5.33
C ASN A 79 11.50 25.83 -5.84
N GLU A 80 11.21 27.11 -6.08
CA GLU A 80 12.21 28.14 -6.42
C GLU A 80 13.33 28.24 -5.37
N ASP A 81 13.03 27.92 -4.11
CA ASP A 81 13.95 27.93 -2.98
C ASP A 81 14.72 26.60 -2.79
N GLY A 82 14.65 25.65 -3.76
CA GLY A 82 15.36 24.37 -3.72
C GLY A 82 14.72 23.30 -2.85
N GLY A 83 13.50 23.50 -2.38
CA GLY A 83 12.68 22.49 -1.68
C GLY A 83 11.73 21.75 -2.62
N PHE A 84 11.05 20.72 -2.12
CA PHE A 84 10.02 19.98 -2.88
C PHE A 84 8.63 20.59 -2.69
N ARG A 85 7.84 20.60 -3.76
CA ARG A 85 6.40 20.87 -3.70
C ARG A 85 5.63 19.57 -3.56
N TYR A 86 4.61 19.61 -2.71
CA TYR A 86 3.76 18.45 -2.42
C TYR A 86 2.30 18.74 -2.72
N LEU A 87 1.54 17.68 -3.11
CA LEU A 87 0.09 17.74 -3.28
C LEU A 87 -0.64 17.80 -1.94
N ARG A 88 -0.02 17.22 -0.89
CA ARG A 88 -0.61 17.10 0.45
C ARG A 88 0.34 17.64 1.51
N ASP A 89 -0.14 18.64 2.22
CA ASP A 89 0.50 19.18 3.41
C ASP A 89 -0.32 18.85 4.66
N GLY A 90 0.27 19.12 5.83
CA GLY A 90 -0.40 18.91 7.10
C GLY A 90 -0.54 17.43 7.46
N ARG A 91 -1.62 17.13 8.21
CA ARG A 91 -1.92 15.77 8.69
C ARG A 91 -2.91 15.07 7.76
N PHE A 92 -2.58 13.86 7.36
CA PHE A 92 -3.45 12.99 6.57
C PHE A 92 -3.08 11.52 6.75
N THR A 93 -3.96 10.63 6.29
CA THR A 93 -3.73 9.18 6.31
C THR A 93 -3.78 8.61 4.90
N SER A 94 -2.90 7.66 4.62
CA SER A 94 -2.80 6.95 3.35
C SER A 94 -2.98 5.45 3.54
N TYR A 95 -3.48 4.76 2.52
CA TYR A 95 -3.64 3.31 2.52
C TYR A 95 -3.16 2.68 1.22
N ILE A 96 -2.56 1.50 1.37
CA ILE A 96 -2.39 0.55 0.29
C ILE A 96 -2.89 -0.80 0.82
N VAL A 97 -3.89 -1.39 0.17
CA VAL A 97 -4.48 -2.66 0.59
C VAL A 97 -4.69 -3.57 -0.60
N LEU A 98 -4.30 -4.83 -0.46
CA LEU A 98 -4.56 -5.89 -1.43
C LEU A 98 -5.58 -6.86 -0.84
N GLU A 99 -6.68 -7.08 -1.54
CA GLU A 99 -7.65 -8.11 -1.24
C GLU A 99 -7.35 -9.38 -2.03
N PHE A 100 -7.49 -10.51 -1.37
CA PHE A 100 -7.27 -11.83 -1.93
C PHE A 100 -8.48 -12.73 -1.70
N TYR A 101 -8.69 -13.66 -2.62
CA TYR A 101 -9.61 -14.79 -2.47
C TYR A 101 -8.84 -16.10 -2.46
N ASP A 102 -9.10 -16.94 -1.47
CA ASP A 102 -8.55 -18.28 -1.37
C ASP A 102 -9.56 -19.30 -1.89
N ASP A 103 -9.31 -19.82 -3.08
CA ASP A 103 -10.18 -20.83 -3.71
C ASP A 103 -10.32 -22.13 -2.87
N LEU A 104 -9.32 -22.45 -2.03
CA LEU A 104 -9.32 -23.69 -1.24
C LEU A 104 -10.29 -23.62 -0.06
N ASN A 105 -10.33 -22.47 0.59
CA ASN A 105 -11.15 -22.26 1.79
C ASN A 105 -12.44 -21.48 1.49
N ALA A 106 -12.60 -20.99 0.25
CA ALA A 106 -13.68 -20.09 -0.17
C ALA A 106 -13.78 -18.81 0.69
N GLU A 107 -12.63 -18.27 1.10
CA GLU A 107 -12.54 -17.14 2.02
C GLU A 107 -11.78 -15.97 1.40
N TYR A 108 -12.12 -14.75 1.84
CA TYR A 108 -11.40 -13.54 1.52
C TYR A 108 -10.48 -13.15 2.66
N PHE A 109 -9.36 -12.53 2.32
CA PHE A 109 -8.52 -11.83 3.27
C PHE A 109 -7.89 -10.61 2.60
N SER A 110 -7.56 -9.61 3.41
CA SER A 110 -6.91 -8.39 2.97
C SER A 110 -5.60 -8.17 3.70
N LEU A 111 -4.58 -7.72 2.99
CA LEU A 111 -3.28 -7.35 3.53
C LEU A 111 -3.01 -5.90 3.16
N GLY A 112 -2.68 -5.07 4.13
CA GLY A 112 -2.53 -3.66 3.90
C GLY A 112 -1.50 -2.98 4.78
N CYS A 113 -1.27 -1.72 4.45
CA CYS A 113 -0.50 -0.78 5.24
C CYS A 113 -1.27 0.52 5.37
N VAL A 114 -1.40 1.02 6.58
CA VAL A 114 -1.88 2.36 6.91
C VAL A 114 -0.67 3.23 7.22
N PHE A 115 -0.66 4.45 6.69
CA PHE A 115 0.38 5.45 6.92
C PHE A 115 -0.28 6.71 7.47
N ASP A 116 0.15 7.13 8.65
CA ASP A 116 -0.22 8.43 9.22
C ASP A 116 0.91 9.43 9.00
N SER A 117 0.63 10.49 8.26
CA SER A 117 1.54 11.60 8.01
C SER A 117 1.18 12.77 8.91
N PHE A 118 2.16 13.39 9.55
CA PHE A 118 1.99 14.48 10.52
C PHE A 118 2.48 15.82 9.96
N GLU A 119 2.05 16.92 10.59
CA GLU A 119 2.37 18.30 10.16
C GLU A 119 3.87 18.61 10.18
N ASP A 120 4.61 18.01 11.11
CA ASP A 120 6.08 18.14 11.24
C ASP A 120 6.86 17.36 10.19
N GLY A 121 6.15 16.62 9.29
CA GLY A 121 6.73 15.80 8.26
C GLY A 121 7.16 14.40 8.73
N HIS A 122 6.85 14.05 9.99
CA HIS A 122 6.99 12.68 10.49
C HIS A 122 5.92 11.78 9.87
N GLU A 123 6.25 10.51 9.69
CA GLU A 123 5.37 9.50 9.11
C GLU A 123 5.48 8.21 9.89
N GLU A 124 4.34 7.65 10.27
CA GLU A 124 4.23 6.36 10.92
C GLU A 124 3.48 5.39 10.01
N HIS A 125 3.76 4.11 10.14
CA HIS A 125 3.01 3.10 9.40
C HIS A 125 2.76 1.85 10.25
N ARG A 126 1.69 1.13 9.90
CA ARG A 126 1.37 -0.18 10.45
C ARG A 126 0.87 -1.07 9.34
N PHE A 127 1.48 -2.23 9.22
CA PHE A 127 0.91 -3.29 8.41
C PHE A 127 -0.24 -3.97 9.15
N PHE A 128 -1.20 -4.45 8.39
CA PHE A 128 -2.31 -5.20 8.93
C PHE A 128 -2.76 -6.34 8.01
N GLU A 129 -3.36 -7.32 8.62
CA GLU A 129 -4.13 -8.39 8.00
C GLU A 129 -5.56 -8.28 8.50
N LEU A 130 -6.50 -8.54 7.60
CA LEU A 130 -7.92 -8.65 7.88
C LEU A 130 -8.42 -9.93 7.21
N ASP A 131 -8.99 -10.86 8.00
CA ASP A 131 -9.59 -12.11 7.51
C ASP A 131 -11.00 -11.86 6.96
N ALA A 132 -11.10 -10.87 6.06
CA ALA A 132 -12.30 -10.45 5.36
C ALA A 132 -11.94 -9.69 4.07
N LYS A 133 -12.99 -9.35 3.31
CA LYS A 133 -12.89 -8.38 2.22
C LYS A 133 -12.50 -7.00 2.74
N ILE A 134 -12.06 -6.14 1.82
CA ILE A 134 -12.01 -4.71 2.09
C ILE A 134 -13.38 -4.27 2.59
N PRO A 135 -13.47 -3.55 3.75
CA PRO A 135 -14.73 -3.08 4.31
C PRO A 135 -15.54 -2.22 3.32
N GLU A 136 -16.87 -2.21 3.46
CA GLU A 136 -17.74 -1.40 2.58
C GLU A 136 -17.45 0.10 2.67
N ASN A 137 -17.00 0.59 3.83
CA ASN A 137 -16.57 1.98 4.01
C ASN A 137 -15.19 2.27 3.41
N GLU A 138 -14.51 1.25 2.86
CA GLU A 138 -13.22 1.35 2.18
C GLU A 138 -12.14 2.11 3.01
N PHE A 139 -12.14 1.93 4.34
CA PHE A 139 -11.26 2.62 5.32
C PHE A 139 -11.52 4.13 5.47
N ILE A 140 -12.70 4.58 5.04
CA ILE A 140 -13.12 5.99 5.13
C ILE A 140 -14.28 6.09 6.13
N LEU A 141 -14.18 7.03 7.06
CA LEU A 141 -15.23 7.35 8.02
C LEU A 141 -15.49 8.86 7.98
N ASN A 142 -16.75 9.26 7.81
CA ASN A 142 -17.14 10.69 7.68
C ASN A 142 -16.33 11.44 6.61
N ASN A 143 -16.12 10.84 5.45
CA ASN A 143 -15.32 11.35 4.33
C ASN A 143 -13.82 11.58 4.64
N VAL A 144 -13.31 10.99 5.70
CA VAL A 144 -11.89 11.07 6.08
C VAL A 144 -11.30 9.67 6.16
N PRO A 145 -10.13 9.41 5.57
CA PRO A 145 -9.41 8.15 5.77
C PRO A 145 -9.12 7.94 7.25
N MET A 146 -9.45 6.76 7.77
CA MET A 146 -9.24 6.42 9.18
C MET A 146 -7.76 6.42 9.51
N SER A 147 -7.33 7.20 10.52
CA SER A 147 -5.99 7.08 11.09
C SER A 147 -5.77 5.67 11.66
N TYR A 148 -4.52 5.29 11.92
CA TYR A 148 -4.23 3.99 12.57
C TYR A 148 -5.07 3.78 13.83
N LYS A 149 -5.20 4.80 14.68
CA LYS A 149 -6.02 4.72 15.90
C LYS A 149 -7.49 4.45 15.57
N THR A 150 -8.08 5.22 14.67
CA THR A 150 -9.48 5.06 14.26
C THR A 150 -9.71 3.70 13.58
N LEU A 151 -8.76 3.25 12.75
CA LEU A 151 -8.80 1.93 12.14
C LEU A 151 -8.76 0.82 13.21
N SER A 152 -7.91 0.96 14.22
CA SER A 152 -7.83 -0.01 15.32
C SER A 152 -9.17 -0.13 16.06
N ASP A 153 -9.75 1.00 16.42
CA ASP A 153 -11.06 1.03 17.11
C ASP A 153 -12.16 0.41 16.23
N PHE A 154 -12.19 0.75 14.93
CA PHE A 154 -13.12 0.21 13.95
C PHE A 154 -12.99 -1.32 13.81
N LEU A 155 -11.74 -1.85 13.72
CA LEU A 155 -11.51 -3.28 13.59
C LEU A 155 -11.86 -4.06 14.86
N ILE A 156 -11.58 -3.50 16.05
CA ILE A 156 -12.00 -4.08 17.32
C ILE A 156 -13.53 -4.24 17.36
N GLU A 157 -14.24 -3.20 17.01
CA GLU A 157 -15.70 -3.17 17.07
C GLU A 157 -16.36 -4.11 16.05
N ASN A 158 -15.88 -4.13 14.81
CA ASN A 158 -16.56 -4.78 13.69
C ASN A 158 -15.99 -6.15 13.32
N TYR A 159 -14.71 -6.43 13.62
CA TYR A 159 -14.01 -7.64 13.16
C TYR A 159 -13.46 -8.51 14.29
N LYS A 160 -13.48 -8.05 15.54
CA LYS A 160 -13.06 -8.81 16.72
C LYS A 160 -11.67 -9.45 16.58
N SER A 161 -11.62 -10.78 16.41
CA SER A 161 -10.37 -11.56 16.24
C SER A 161 -9.92 -11.76 14.79
N GLN A 162 -10.64 -11.21 13.83
CA GLN A 162 -10.37 -11.40 12.40
C GLN A 162 -9.34 -10.45 11.82
N TYR A 163 -8.57 -9.77 12.65
CA TYR A 163 -7.52 -8.85 12.19
C TYR A 163 -6.25 -8.99 13.02
N LYS A 164 -5.17 -8.51 12.46
CA LYS A 164 -3.86 -8.47 13.12
C LYS A 164 -3.07 -7.28 12.61
N PHE A 165 -2.50 -6.50 13.53
CA PHE A 165 -1.47 -5.50 13.21
C PHE A 165 -0.07 -6.08 13.36
N MET A 166 0.86 -5.56 12.57
CA MET A 166 2.28 -5.95 12.58
C MET A 166 3.15 -4.70 12.61
N ASP A 167 4.07 -4.65 13.59
CA ASP A 167 4.88 -3.46 13.89
C ASP A 167 6.18 -3.39 13.06
N SER A 168 6.51 -4.43 12.32
CA SER A 168 7.73 -4.45 11.52
C SER A 168 7.55 -5.08 10.15
N ASN A 169 8.36 -4.63 9.19
CA ASN A 169 8.44 -5.20 7.85
C ASN A 169 8.66 -6.72 7.89
N LYS A 170 9.53 -7.19 8.80
CA LYS A 170 9.84 -8.63 8.94
C LYS A 170 8.63 -9.44 9.38
N GLN A 171 7.91 -8.97 10.41
CA GLN A 171 6.68 -9.65 10.87
C GLN A 171 5.65 -9.74 9.75
N PHE A 172 5.46 -8.65 9.00
CA PHE A 172 4.55 -8.64 7.86
C PHE A 172 5.01 -9.59 6.75
N GLN A 173 6.29 -9.58 6.38
CA GLN A 173 6.85 -10.48 5.36
C GLN A 173 6.65 -11.95 5.73
N ASP A 174 6.92 -12.32 6.98
CA ASP A 174 6.73 -13.69 7.47
C ASP A 174 5.25 -14.09 7.47
N ASN A 175 4.38 -13.17 7.85
CA ASN A 175 2.94 -13.36 7.80
C ASN A 175 2.43 -13.50 6.35
N PHE A 176 2.88 -12.62 5.45
CA PHE A 176 2.56 -12.67 4.02
C PHE A 176 2.94 -14.02 3.39
N LYS A 177 4.16 -14.52 3.68
CA LYS A 177 4.62 -15.83 3.20
C LYS A 177 3.68 -16.95 3.62
N LYS A 178 3.31 -17.00 4.90
CA LYS A 178 2.40 -18.01 5.46
C LYS A 178 1.01 -17.91 4.82
N LYS A 179 0.46 -16.70 4.81
CA LYS A 179 -0.90 -16.44 4.29
C LYS A 179 -1.01 -16.76 2.80
N CYS A 180 0.04 -16.51 2.03
CA CYS A 180 0.08 -16.79 0.59
C CYS A 180 0.54 -18.22 0.23
N GLY A 181 0.53 -19.17 1.18
CA GLY A 181 0.81 -20.59 0.93
C GLY A 181 2.27 -20.98 1.12
N ASN A 182 2.92 -20.44 2.16
CA ASN A 182 4.32 -20.70 2.51
C ASN A 182 5.29 -20.39 1.36
N LEU A 183 5.19 -19.18 0.81
CA LEU A 183 6.05 -18.73 -0.27
C LEU A 183 7.54 -18.84 0.12
N LYS A 184 8.33 -19.44 -0.76
CA LYS A 184 9.78 -19.54 -0.60
C LYS A 184 10.47 -18.20 -0.88
N ASP A 185 11.61 -17.94 -0.26
CA ASP A 185 12.38 -16.69 -0.43
C ASP A 185 12.75 -16.38 -1.88
N LYS A 186 12.86 -17.40 -2.73
CA LYS A 186 13.10 -17.20 -4.17
C LYS A 186 12.05 -16.36 -4.87
N TYR A 187 10.79 -16.38 -4.42
CA TYR A 187 9.73 -15.54 -5.00
C TYR A 187 9.92 -14.06 -4.67
N PHE A 188 10.33 -13.76 -3.44
CA PHE A 188 10.69 -12.40 -3.05
C PHE A 188 11.94 -11.91 -3.80
N SER A 189 12.93 -12.79 -3.99
CA SER A 189 14.11 -12.46 -4.80
C SER A 189 13.77 -12.16 -6.25
N LEU A 190 12.80 -12.87 -6.85
CA LEU A 190 12.32 -12.60 -8.20
C LEU A 190 11.58 -11.25 -8.29
N LEU A 191 10.69 -10.95 -7.33
CA LEU A 191 10.01 -9.66 -7.27
C LEU A 191 11.01 -8.51 -7.15
N LYS A 192 12.02 -8.63 -6.28
CA LYS A 192 13.07 -7.63 -6.10
C LYS A 192 13.90 -7.40 -7.38
N LYS A 193 14.17 -8.48 -8.13
CA LYS A 193 14.90 -8.37 -9.42
C LYS A 193 14.05 -7.74 -10.52
N ALA A 194 12.74 -7.90 -10.49
CA ALA A 194 11.84 -7.29 -11.48
C ALA A 194 11.74 -5.76 -11.31
N THR A 195 12.26 -5.20 -10.21
CA THR A 195 12.26 -3.76 -9.91
C THR A 195 13.63 -3.11 -10.05
N SER A 196 14.68 -3.88 -10.27
CA SER A 196 16.05 -3.41 -10.55
C SER A 196 16.31 -3.37 -12.05
#